data_15f89bbfb1625d330edac55cbf5b319b
#
_entry.id   15f89bbfb1625d330edac55cbf5b319b
#
_cell.length_a   1.000
_cell.length_b   1.000
_cell.length_c   1.000
_cell.angle_alpha   90.00
_cell.angle_beta   90.00
_cell.angle_gamma   90.00
#
_symmetry.space_group_name_H-M   'P 1'
#
loop_
_entity.id
_entity.type
_entity.pdbx_description
1 polymer ?
#
loop_
_entity_poly.entity_id
_entity_poly.type
_entity_poly.pdbx_seq_one_letter_code
_entity_poly.pdbx_strand_id
1 'polypeptide(L)'
;MRVKQAFRYELDPNVAQRQALARHVGAARFAYNWGLARSREALERDGRVPSAAELHRAWNRWKREHAPWWREVSKCAPQEAFRDLERAFRNWREGRADFPRWKRKKALGDNTARLTGRIRVPDGRHVRLPRIGRVRTKERTDKLLRLLREGRARILSATVSREADRWFVSLTCEVERPDPEVREVWGPEDVVGVDVGLEAFGTLSDGTAVEAPRPLGRALRLLRRRSRQLSRKRKETVVERDPETGAERKRTVFSRNYEKAALWLARTQRRLRNVRRDFLHKVTTWLAKTKPVIVVEDLNVRGLVQNGRLSRAIADVGWGTFRRMLEYKCAWYGARLIVAPRDFPSTKRCSRCGAVRAEVPLSERVFHCPACGLRMDRDLNAARNLREYGLAALGGLPPKAGGLRRGPEKGPTGSSPGSDACGDSSGGGTAPPGAGLRAMGR
;
A
#
# COMPACT_ATOMS: atom_id res chain seq x y z
N MET A 1 10.80 -22.25 0.00
CA MET A 1 10.07 -21.37 0.94
C MET A 1 8.62 -21.17 0.53
N ARG A 2 7.68 -21.00 1.50
CA ARG A 2 6.28 -20.65 1.21
C ARG A 2 6.07 -19.15 1.32
N VAL A 3 5.53 -18.53 0.28
CA VAL A 3 5.30 -17.07 0.23
C VAL A 3 3.87 -16.74 -0.13
N LYS A 4 3.37 -15.62 0.40
CA LYS A 4 2.08 -15.07 -0.05
C LYS A 4 2.31 -14.21 -1.29
N GLN A 5 1.74 -14.63 -2.42
CA GLN A 5 1.82 -13.91 -3.68
C GLN A 5 0.43 -13.61 -4.22
N ALA A 6 0.25 -12.40 -4.77
CA ALA A 6 -0.99 -12.01 -5.41
C ALA A 6 -0.86 -12.12 -6.93
N PHE A 7 -1.85 -12.77 -7.55
CA PHE A 7 -2.04 -12.80 -9.00
C PHE A 7 -3.25 -11.94 -9.35
N ARG A 8 -3.02 -10.90 -10.13
CA ARG A 8 -4.07 -9.96 -10.50
C ARG A 8 -4.38 -10.03 -11.98
N TYR A 9 -5.69 -10.17 -12.28
CA TYR A 9 -6.20 -10.26 -13.65
C TYR A 9 -7.33 -9.26 -13.87
N GLU A 10 -7.43 -8.69 -15.07
CA GLU A 10 -8.60 -7.93 -15.52
C GLU A 10 -9.70 -8.93 -15.90
N LEU A 11 -10.89 -8.73 -15.34
CA LEU A 11 -12.06 -9.54 -15.65
C LEU A 11 -12.80 -8.99 -16.86
N ASP A 12 -13.35 -9.88 -17.68
CA ASP A 12 -14.25 -9.60 -18.79
C ASP A 12 -15.65 -10.19 -18.50
N PRO A 13 -16.38 -9.59 -17.54
CA PRO A 13 -17.68 -10.10 -17.10
C PRO A 13 -18.78 -9.73 -18.09
N ASN A 14 -19.74 -10.63 -18.31
CA ASN A 14 -21.01 -10.32 -18.98
C ASN A 14 -21.91 -9.44 -18.10
N VAL A 15 -23.10 -9.06 -18.59
CA VAL A 15 -24.00 -8.14 -17.87
C VAL A 15 -24.42 -8.68 -16.52
N ALA A 16 -24.85 -9.95 -16.43
CA ALA A 16 -25.28 -10.59 -15.20
C ALA A 16 -24.11 -10.67 -14.18
N GLN A 17 -22.93 -11.02 -14.65
CA GLN A 17 -21.72 -11.08 -13.81
C GLN A 17 -21.29 -9.70 -13.31
N ARG A 18 -21.42 -8.64 -14.12
CA ARG A 18 -21.16 -7.25 -13.68
C ARG A 18 -22.11 -6.85 -12.56
N GLN A 19 -23.39 -7.21 -12.66
CA GLN A 19 -24.38 -6.97 -11.63
C GLN A 19 -24.02 -7.74 -10.35
N ALA A 20 -23.71 -9.04 -10.46
CA ALA A 20 -23.31 -9.86 -9.32
C ALA A 20 -22.04 -9.31 -8.63
N LEU A 21 -21.00 -8.92 -9.38
CA LEU A 21 -19.81 -8.26 -8.85
C LEU A 21 -20.15 -6.96 -8.12
N ALA A 22 -21.03 -6.12 -8.69
CA ALA A 22 -21.45 -4.86 -8.09
C ALA A 22 -22.23 -5.08 -6.79
N ARG A 23 -23.12 -6.10 -6.73
CA ARG A 23 -23.84 -6.51 -5.52
C ARG A 23 -22.89 -6.94 -4.41
N HIS A 24 -21.88 -7.78 -4.71
CA HIS A 24 -20.89 -8.21 -3.73
C HIS A 24 -20.09 -7.03 -3.15
N VAL A 25 -19.65 -6.09 -4.00
CA VAL A 25 -18.95 -4.89 -3.57
C VAL A 25 -19.88 -3.97 -2.74
N GLY A 26 -21.13 -3.86 -3.14
CA GLY A 26 -22.17 -3.15 -2.40
C GLY A 26 -22.37 -3.74 -1.00
N ALA A 27 -22.53 -5.06 -0.92
CA ALA A 27 -22.73 -5.79 0.33
C ALA A 27 -21.53 -5.67 1.28
N ALA A 28 -20.31 -5.80 0.76
CA ALA A 28 -19.10 -5.62 1.56
C ALA A 28 -18.98 -4.21 2.14
N ARG A 29 -19.29 -3.19 1.33
CA ARG A 29 -19.28 -1.79 1.78
C ARG A 29 -20.37 -1.52 2.82
N PHE A 30 -21.58 -2.04 2.58
CA PHE A 30 -22.70 -1.90 3.52
C PHE A 30 -22.35 -2.54 4.86
N ALA A 31 -21.86 -3.80 4.86
CA ALA A 31 -21.48 -4.51 6.07
C ALA A 31 -20.36 -3.79 6.83
N TYR A 32 -19.35 -3.28 6.12
CA TYR A 32 -18.29 -2.48 6.74
C TYR A 32 -18.86 -1.25 7.45
N ASN A 33 -19.72 -0.49 6.79
CA ASN A 33 -20.32 0.72 7.36
C ASN A 33 -21.27 0.38 8.51
N TRP A 34 -22.09 -0.66 8.37
CA TRP A 34 -22.94 -1.16 9.45
C TRP A 34 -22.11 -1.56 10.68
N GLY A 35 -21.01 -2.29 10.47
CA GLY A 35 -20.08 -2.65 11.54
C GLY A 35 -19.41 -1.43 12.16
N LEU A 36 -19.04 -0.42 11.35
CA LEU A 36 -18.41 0.81 11.82
C LEU A 36 -19.37 1.63 12.71
N ALA A 37 -20.68 1.73 12.34
CA ALA A 37 -21.69 2.37 13.18
C ALA A 37 -21.72 1.74 14.57
N ARG A 38 -21.92 0.43 14.62
CA ARG A 38 -21.98 -0.33 15.89
C ARG A 38 -20.68 -0.29 16.69
N SER A 39 -19.54 -0.25 16.00
CA SER A 39 -18.24 -0.13 16.67
C SER A 39 -18.05 1.25 17.30
N ARG A 40 -18.60 2.30 16.69
CA ARG A 40 -18.60 3.65 17.28
C ARG A 40 -19.50 3.72 18.50
N GLU A 41 -20.74 3.25 18.38
CA GLU A 41 -21.69 3.18 19.50
C GLU A 41 -21.12 2.41 20.70
N ALA A 42 -20.49 1.25 20.45
CA ALA A 42 -19.87 0.45 21.50
C ALA A 42 -18.61 1.13 22.10
N LEU A 43 -17.82 1.81 21.29
CA LEU A 43 -16.67 2.56 21.77
C LEU A 43 -17.08 3.74 22.68
N GLU A 44 -18.15 4.45 22.31
CA GLU A 44 -18.70 5.57 23.10
C GLU A 44 -19.35 5.09 24.40
N ARG A 45 -20.09 3.98 24.36
CA ARG A 45 -20.78 3.43 25.52
C ARG A 45 -19.87 2.65 26.46
N ASP A 46 -19.07 1.73 25.91
CA ASP A 46 -18.35 0.69 26.66
C ASP A 46 -16.82 0.88 26.61
N GLY A 47 -16.30 1.89 25.89
CA GLY A 47 -14.87 2.09 25.64
C GLY A 47 -14.22 0.97 24.81
N ARG A 48 -14.99 0.03 24.27
CA ARG A 48 -14.52 -1.19 23.58
C ARG A 48 -15.04 -1.29 22.16
N VAL A 49 -14.17 -1.72 21.25
CA VAL A 49 -14.54 -2.03 19.85
C VAL A 49 -14.85 -3.52 19.72
N PRO A 50 -16.04 -3.90 19.22
CA PRO A 50 -16.38 -5.30 18.97
C PRO A 50 -15.42 -5.97 17.97
N SER A 51 -15.10 -7.24 18.20
CA SER A 51 -14.34 -8.07 17.28
C SER A 51 -15.10 -8.37 15.98
N ALA A 52 -14.40 -8.80 14.94
CA ALA A 52 -15.01 -9.23 13.68
C ALA A 52 -16.01 -10.40 13.91
N ALA A 53 -15.75 -11.27 14.88
CA ALA A 53 -16.63 -12.38 15.22
C ALA A 53 -17.93 -11.91 15.88
N GLU A 54 -17.86 -10.95 16.81
CA GLU A 54 -19.02 -10.35 17.46
C GLU A 54 -19.90 -9.60 16.45
N LEU A 55 -19.28 -8.78 15.60
CA LEU A 55 -19.97 -8.09 14.51
C LEU A 55 -20.65 -9.08 13.55
N HIS A 56 -20.00 -10.19 13.24
CA HIS A 56 -20.56 -11.21 12.34
C HIS A 56 -21.76 -11.95 12.98
N ARG A 57 -21.70 -12.25 14.29
CA ARG A 57 -22.86 -12.82 15.03
C ARG A 57 -24.04 -11.85 15.04
N ALA A 58 -23.79 -10.58 15.36
CA ALA A 58 -24.81 -9.52 15.36
C ALA A 58 -25.40 -9.31 13.94
N TRP A 59 -24.56 -9.30 12.91
CA TRP A 59 -24.97 -9.26 11.50
C TRP A 59 -25.87 -10.41 11.11
N ASN A 60 -25.57 -11.64 11.55
CA ASN A 60 -26.36 -12.81 11.20
C ASN A 60 -27.78 -12.80 11.78
N ARG A 61 -28.00 -12.13 12.92
CA ARG A 61 -29.34 -11.87 13.47
C ARG A 61 -30.03 -10.76 12.67
N TRP A 62 -29.38 -9.60 12.57
CA TRP A 62 -29.93 -8.40 11.95
C TRP A 62 -30.31 -8.58 10.46
N LYS A 63 -29.49 -9.24 9.66
CA LYS A 63 -29.68 -9.35 8.20
C LYS A 63 -30.92 -10.13 7.79
N ARG A 64 -31.45 -11.00 8.66
CA ARG A 64 -32.61 -11.85 8.34
C ARG A 64 -33.87 -10.99 8.12
N GLU A 65 -34.00 -9.95 8.90
CA GLU A 65 -35.15 -9.04 8.89
C GLU A 65 -34.91 -7.82 7.98
N HIS A 66 -33.69 -7.25 8.03
CA HIS A 66 -33.41 -5.94 7.46
C HIS A 66 -32.65 -5.97 6.13
N ALA A 67 -32.14 -7.09 5.67
CA ALA A 67 -31.32 -7.16 4.46
C ALA A 67 -31.64 -8.41 3.61
N PRO A 68 -32.85 -8.56 3.04
CA PRO A 68 -33.27 -9.75 2.29
C PRO A 68 -32.34 -10.08 1.11
N TRP A 69 -31.70 -9.08 0.53
CA TRP A 69 -30.72 -9.21 -0.55
C TRP A 69 -29.44 -10.00 -0.17
N TRP A 70 -29.22 -10.28 1.11
CA TRP A 70 -28.03 -11.03 1.56
C TRP A 70 -27.92 -12.42 0.92
N ARG A 71 -29.03 -13.02 0.53
CA ARG A 71 -29.08 -14.34 -0.13
C ARG A 71 -28.49 -14.32 -1.54
N GLU A 72 -28.41 -13.16 -2.19
CA GLU A 72 -27.90 -12.99 -3.54
C GLU A 72 -26.37 -12.88 -3.59
N VAL A 73 -25.72 -12.66 -2.48
CA VAL A 73 -24.27 -12.46 -2.38
C VAL A 73 -23.60 -13.58 -1.56
N SER A 74 -22.32 -13.75 -1.77
CA SER A 74 -21.53 -14.67 -0.96
C SER A 74 -21.47 -14.21 0.50
N LYS A 75 -21.72 -15.11 1.43
CA LYS A 75 -21.58 -14.87 2.88
C LYS A 75 -20.20 -14.33 3.27
N CYS A 76 -19.18 -14.64 2.46
CA CYS A 76 -17.81 -14.21 2.72
C CYS A 76 -17.62 -12.68 2.55
N ALA A 77 -18.41 -12.01 1.70
CA ALA A 77 -18.21 -10.59 1.44
C ALA A 77 -18.45 -9.73 2.69
N PRO A 78 -19.56 -9.87 3.46
CA PRO A 78 -19.74 -9.21 4.75
C PRO A 78 -18.72 -9.68 5.81
N GLN A 79 -18.48 -10.98 5.91
CA GLN A 79 -17.54 -11.56 6.88
C GLN A 79 -16.14 -10.95 6.76
N GLU A 80 -15.61 -10.88 5.55
CA GLU A 80 -14.30 -10.29 5.30
C GLU A 80 -14.30 -8.76 5.48
N ALA A 81 -15.44 -8.10 5.28
CA ALA A 81 -15.57 -6.67 5.57
C ALA A 81 -15.42 -6.38 7.07
N PHE A 82 -15.94 -7.24 7.96
CA PHE A 82 -15.73 -7.09 9.41
C PHE A 82 -14.28 -7.34 9.82
N ARG A 83 -13.61 -8.33 9.22
CA ARG A 83 -12.17 -8.54 9.43
C ARG A 83 -11.32 -7.35 8.96
N ASP A 84 -11.71 -6.74 7.84
CA ASP A 84 -11.04 -5.52 7.35
C ASP A 84 -11.28 -4.33 8.30
N LEU A 85 -12.47 -4.22 8.90
CA LEU A 85 -12.79 -3.20 9.90
C LEU A 85 -12.00 -3.40 11.20
N GLU A 86 -11.96 -4.63 11.73
CA GLU A 86 -11.18 -4.98 12.91
C GLU A 86 -9.70 -4.62 12.72
N ARG A 87 -9.12 -4.95 11.56
CA ARG A 87 -7.75 -4.56 11.20
C ARG A 87 -7.58 -3.05 11.12
N ALA A 88 -8.58 -2.31 10.61
CA ALA A 88 -8.54 -0.85 10.55
C ALA A 88 -8.50 -0.25 11.97
N PHE A 89 -9.30 -0.76 12.90
CA PHE A 89 -9.26 -0.34 14.31
C PHE A 89 -7.94 -0.72 15.00
N ARG A 90 -7.39 -1.89 14.71
CA ARG A 90 -6.06 -2.28 15.21
C ARG A 90 -5.00 -1.30 14.75
N ASN A 91 -4.95 -0.99 13.45
CA ASN A 91 -3.99 -0.04 12.91
C ASN A 91 -4.15 1.37 13.50
N TRP A 92 -5.36 1.79 13.82
CA TRP A 92 -5.61 3.05 14.50
C TRP A 92 -5.09 3.05 15.93
N ARG A 93 -5.38 2.02 16.72
CA ARG A 93 -4.87 1.90 18.09
C ARG A 93 -3.35 1.89 18.17
N GLU A 94 -2.71 1.28 17.19
CA GLU A 94 -1.23 1.20 17.10
C GLU A 94 -0.61 2.45 16.43
N GLY A 95 -1.37 3.53 16.18
CA GLY A 95 -0.89 4.77 15.56
C GLY A 95 -0.44 4.65 14.10
N ARG A 96 -0.73 3.50 13.45
CA ARG A 96 -0.34 3.26 12.06
C ARG A 96 -1.29 3.88 11.03
N ALA A 97 -2.51 4.21 11.43
CA ALA A 97 -3.54 4.82 10.59
C ALA A 97 -4.48 5.70 11.40
N ASP A 98 -5.19 6.59 10.70
CA ASP A 98 -6.27 7.38 11.27
C ASP A 98 -7.48 6.52 11.65
N PHE A 99 -8.43 7.11 12.40
CA PHE A 99 -9.68 6.47 12.77
C PHE A 99 -10.42 5.94 11.52
N PRO A 100 -11.04 4.73 11.58
CA PRO A 100 -11.73 4.13 10.44
C PRO A 100 -12.83 5.04 9.87
N ARG A 101 -12.80 5.30 8.57
CA ARG A 101 -13.75 6.17 7.88
C ARG A 101 -14.88 5.38 7.21
N TRP A 102 -16.02 6.02 7.00
CA TRP A 102 -17.11 5.49 6.20
C TRP A 102 -16.68 5.21 4.76
N LYS A 103 -17.01 4.03 4.25
CA LYS A 103 -16.78 3.67 2.85
C LYS A 103 -17.85 4.28 1.95
N ARG A 104 -17.43 4.90 0.85
CA ARG A 104 -18.31 5.59 -0.12
C ARG A 104 -18.28 4.93 -1.48
N LYS A 105 -19.45 4.80 -2.16
CA LYS A 105 -19.58 4.16 -3.48
C LYS A 105 -18.67 4.78 -4.56
N LYS A 106 -18.37 6.07 -4.47
CA LYS A 106 -17.57 6.82 -5.45
C LYS A 106 -16.11 7.04 -5.01
N ALA A 107 -15.73 6.61 -3.79
CA ALA A 107 -14.36 6.75 -3.33
C ALA A 107 -13.45 5.68 -3.94
N LEU A 108 -12.23 6.11 -4.27
CA LEU A 108 -11.19 5.19 -4.74
C LEU A 108 -10.84 4.20 -3.63
N GLY A 109 -10.78 2.90 -3.95
CA GLY A 109 -10.48 1.85 -2.99
C GLY A 109 -11.68 1.29 -2.23
N ASP A 110 -12.84 1.98 -2.19
CA ASP A 110 -14.02 1.51 -1.48
C ASP A 110 -14.91 0.56 -2.33
N ASN A 111 -14.52 0.32 -3.58
CA ASN A 111 -15.20 -0.57 -4.52
C ASN A 111 -14.52 -1.94 -4.60
N THR A 112 -14.37 -2.58 -3.44
CA THR A 112 -13.73 -3.89 -3.32
C THR A 112 -14.57 -4.84 -2.48
N ALA A 113 -14.49 -6.14 -2.79
CA ALA A 113 -15.03 -7.20 -1.93
C ALA A 113 -14.03 -8.35 -1.91
N ARG A 114 -13.70 -8.82 -0.71
CA ARG A 114 -12.90 -10.02 -0.53
C ARG A 114 -13.82 -11.22 -0.42
N LEU A 115 -13.47 -12.27 -1.14
CA LEU A 115 -14.18 -13.53 -1.18
C LEU A 115 -13.23 -14.64 -0.73
N THR A 116 -13.75 -15.55 0.06
CA THR A 116 -13.10 -16.79 0.48
C THR A 116 -13.98 -17.99 0.10
N GLY A 117 -13.53 -19.21 0.32
CA GLY A 117 -14.26 -20.42 -0.01
C GLY A 117 -13.86 -21.01 -1.37
N ARG A 118 -14.82 -21.56 -2.12
CA ARG A 118 -14.52 -22.26 -3.38
C ARG A 118 -14.15 -21.31 -4.52
N ILE A 119 -12.89 -20.94 -4.57
CA ILE A 119 -12.30 -20.15 -5.67
C ILE A 119 -11.45 -21.11 -6.51
N ARG A 120 -11.63 -21.11 -7.83
CA ARG A 120 -10.90 -21.99 -8.75
C ARG A 120 -10.44 -21.24 -9.98
N VAL A 121 -9.35 -21.70 -10.58
CA VAL A 121 -8.88 -21.31 -11.92
C VAL A 121 -9.08 -22.56 -12.80
N PRO A 122 -10.22 -22.68 -13.49
CA PRO A 122 -10.56 -23.92 -14.20
C PRO A 122 -9.71 -24.14 -15.45
N ASP A 123 -9.26 -23.06 -16.07
CA ASP A 123 -8.47 -23.07 -17.30
C ASP A 123 -7.61 -21.81 -17.44
N GLY A 124 -6.90 -21.70 -18.57
CA GLY A 124 -5.98 -20.60 -18.85
C GLY A 124 -6.62 -19.21 -19.04
N ARG A 125 -7.95 -19.07 -18.96
CA ARG A 125 -8.65 -17.80 -19.23
C ARG A 125 -9.86 -17.52 -18.34
N HIS A 126 -10.10 -18.33 -17.30
CA HIS A 126 -11.25 -18.12 -16.43
C HIS A 126 -10.89 -18.24 -14.95
N VAL A 127 -11.65 -17.52 -14.14
CA VAL A 127 -11.66 -17.64 -12.68
C VAL A 127 -13.09 -17.92 -12.23
N ARG A 128 -13.30 -18.94 -11.41
CA ARG A 128 -14.60 -19.23 -10.79
C ARG A 128 -14.65 -18.61 -9.40
N LEU A 129 -15.63 -17.73 -9.18
CA LEU A 129 -15.84 -17.01 -7.93
C LEU A 129 -17.16 -17.44 -7.28
N PRO A 130 -17.23 -17.48 -5.93
CA PRO A 130 -18.44 -17.85 -5.19
C PRO A 130 -19.62 -16.94 -5.54
N ARG A 131 -20.76 -17.51 -5.87
CA ARG A 131 -22.02 -16.80 -6.23
C ARG A 131 -21.94 -15.90 -7.46
N ILE A 132 -20.80 -15.82 -8.15
CA ILE A 132 -20.60 -15.03 -9.37
C ILE A 132 -20.43 -15.98 -10.58
N GLY A 133 -19.87 -17.17 -10.32
CA GLY A 133 -19.65 -18.18 -11.34
C GLY A 133 -18.30 -18.06 -12.04
N ARG A 134 -18.21 -18.60 -13.25
CA ARG A 134 -17.01 -18.62 -14.10
C ARG A 134 -16.93 -17.32 -14.89
N VAL A 135 -15.94 -16.49 -14.61
CA VAL A 135 -15.72 -15.19 -15.24
C VAL A 135 -14.47 -15.26 -16.10
N ARG A 136 -14.54 -14.78 -17.34
CA ARG A 136 -13.40 -14.69 -18.24
C ARG A 136 -12.41 -13.65 -17.73
N THR A 137 -11.12 -13.90 -17.93
CA THR A 137 -10.02 -12.95 -17.71
C THR A 137 -9.47 -12.47 -19.06
N LYS A 138 -9.01 -11.22 -19.11
CA LYS A 138 -8.37 -10.70 -20.33
C LYS A 138 -6.96 -11.25 -20.50
N GLU A 139 -6.22 -11.33 -19.41
CA GLU A 139 -4.91 -11.95 -19.39
C GLU A 139 -5.01 -13.46 -19.19
N ARG A 140 -4.01 -14.19 -19.66
CA ARG A 140 -3.90 -15.65 -19.44
C ARG A 140 -3.52 -15.95 -17.99
N THR A 141 -4.14 -16.99 -17.44
CA THR A 141 -3.91 -17.46 -16.08
C THR A 141 -2.96 -18.65 -15.98
N ASP A 142 -2.31 -19.03 -17.10
CA ASP A 142 -1.52 -20.27 -17.23
C ASP A 142 -0.45 -20.42 -16.15
N LYS A 143 0.24 -19.33 -15.82
CA LYS A 143 1.26 -19.36 -14.75
C LYS A 143 0.67 -19.83 -13.41
N LEU A 144 -0.47 -19.28 -13.01
CA LEU A 144 -1.13 -19.66 -11.77
C LEU A 144 -1.73 -21.06 -11.91
N LEU A 145 -2.37 -21.37 -13.05
CA LEU A 145 -2.98 -22.66 -13.29
C LEU A 145 -1.95 -23.80 -13.21
N ARG A 146 -0.76 -23.59 -13.77
CA ARG A 146 0.35 -24.56 -13.68
C ARG A 146 0.75 -24.80 -12.23
N LEU A 147 0.99 -23.73 -11.46
CA LEU A 147 1.36 -23.83 -10.04
C LEU A 147 0.30 -24.54 -9.20
N LEU A 148 -1.00 -24.32 -9.51
CA LEU A 148 -2.11 -24.98 -8.84
C LEU A 148 -2.18 -26.49 -9.19
N ARG A 149 -1.94 -26.86 -10.45
CA ARG A 149 -1.90 -28.27 -10.90
C ARG A 149 -0.72 -29.04 -10.33
N GLU A 150 0.42 -28.38 -10.22
CA GLU A 150 1.65 -28.93 -9.61
C GLU A 150 1.57 -28.98 -8.06
N GLY A 151 0.46 -28.55 -7.44
CA GLY A 151 0.32 -28.49 -5.98
C GLY A 151 1.19 -27.42 -5.30
N ARG A 152 1.92 -26.61 -6.06
CA ARG A 152 2.85 -25.58 -5.60
C ARG A 152 2.18 -24.25 -5.27
N ALA A 153 0.88 -24.12 -5.47
CA ALA A 153 0.10 -22.97 -5.07
C ALA A 153 -1.25 -23.37 -4.47
N ARG A 154 -1.70 -22.57 -3.49
CA ARG A 154 -3.04 -22.68 -2.89
C ARG A 154 -3.69 -21.30 -2.86
N ILE A 155 -4.92 -21.19 -3.39
CA ILE A 155 -5.68 -19.93 -3.36
C ILE A 155 -6.26 -19.74 -1.94
N LEU A 156 -5.91 -18.63 -1.30
CA LEU A 156 -6.42 -18.26 0.03
C LEU A 156 -7.67 -17.37 -0.06
N SER A 157 -7.67 -16.42 -0.99
CA SER A 157 -8.78 -15.48 -1.18
C SER A 157 -8.75 -14.84 -2.56
N ALA A 158 -9.90 -14.28 -2.97
CA ALA A 158 -10.03 -13.44 -4.15
C ALA A 158 -10.57 -12.08 -3.74
N THR A 159 -9.87 -11.02 -4.07
CA THR A 159 -10.37 -9.65 -3.92
C THR A 159 -10.83 -9.15 -5.28
N VAL A 160 -12.13 -8.97 -5.44
CA VAL A 160 -12.69 -8.30 -6.62
C VAL A 160 -12.68 -6.79 -6.41
N SER A 161 -12.36 -6.04 -7.46
CA SER A 161 -12.31 -4.58 -7.40
C SER A 161 -12.80 -3.96 -8.69
N ARG A 162 -13.46 -2.79 -8.57
CA ARG A 162 -13.81 -1.97 -9.72
C ARG A 162 -12.93 -0.73 -9.76
N GLU A 163 -12.22 -0.54 -10.88
CA GLU A 163 -11.38 0.62 -11.12
C GLU A 163 -11.83 1.33 -12.39
N ALA A 164 -12.46 2.47 -12.22
CA ALA A 164 -13.19 3.19 -13.28
C ALA A 164 -14.29 2.30 -13.88
N ASP A 165 -14.10 1.84 -15.11
CA ASP A 165 -15.02 0.99 -15.87
C ASP A 165 -14.62 -0.49 -15.92
N ARG A 166 -13.48 -0.85 -15.33
CA ARG A 166 -12.93 -2.21 -15.41
C ARG A 166 -13.03 -2.94 -14.08
N TRP A 167 -13.23 -4.26 -14.19
CA TRP A 167 -13.23 -5.16 -13.07
C TRP A 167 -11.92 -5.94 -13.02
N PHE A 168 -11.44 -6.15 -11.82
CA PHE A 168 -10.22 -6.91 -11.55
C PHE A 168 -10.49 -7.93 -10.45
N VAL A 169 -9.77 -9.05 -10.53
CA VAL A 169 -9.62 -10.00 -9.44
C VAL A 169 -8.15 -10.07 -9.04
N SER A 170 -7.88 -10.01 -7.75
CA SER A 170 -6.57 -10.29 -7.17
C SER A 170 -6.69 -11.56 -6.35
N LEU A 171 -6.09 -12.66 -6.82
CA LEU A 171 -6.04 -13.94 -6.14
C LEU A 171 -4.82 -13.94 -5.21
N THR A 172 -5.07 -13.93 -3.90
CA THR A 172 -4.01 -14.13 -2.91
C THR A 172 -3.77 -15.62 -2.78
N CYS A 173 -2.56 -16.04 -3.12
CA CYS A 173 -2.14 -17.43 -3.08
C CYS A 173 -0.97 -17.61 -2.13
N GLU A 174 -0.94 -18.72 -1.42
CA GLU A 174 0.27 -19.26 -0.86
C GLU A 174 0.98 -20.05 -1.96
N VAL A 175 2.22 -19.72 -2.24
CA VAL A 175 2.99 -20.29 -3.34
C VAL A 175 4.29 -20.86 -2.80
N GLU A 176 4.57 -22.09 -3.18
CA GLU A 176 5.87 -22.70 -2.95
C GLU A 176 6.85 -22.22 -4.00
N ARG A 177 7.90 -21.59 -3.55
CA ARG A 177 9.04 -21.15 -4.36
C ARG A 177 10.26 -21.92 -3.96
N PRO A 178 11.21 -22.17 -4.87
CA PRO A 178 12.52 -22.66 -4.47
C PRO A 178 13.10 -21.68 -3.44
N ASP A 179 13.83 -22.20 -2.48
CA ASP A 179 14.58 -21.34 -1.58
C ASP A 179 15.57 -20.54 -2.43
N PRO A 180 15.67 -19.23 -2.21
CA PRO A 180 16.62 -18.43 -2.95
C PRO A 180 18.03 -18.83 -2.54
N GLU A 181 18.89 -19.04 -3.52
CA GLU A 181 20.32 -19.11 -3.26
C GLU A 181 20.75 -17.77 -2.66
N VAL A 182 21.30 -17.83 -1.46
CA VAL A 182 21.89 -16.66 -0.82
C VAL A 182 23.10 -16.27 -1.67
N ARG A 183 23.06 -15.06 -2.22
CA ARG A 183 24.16 -14.59 -3.05
C ARG A 183 25.33 -14.22 -2.17
N GLU A 184 26.46 -14.83 -2.48
CA GLU A 184 27.70 -14.49 -1.84
C GLU A 184 28.13 -13.08 -2.23
N VAL A 185 28.80 -12.41 -1.33
CA VAL A 185 29.36 -11.07 -1.52
C VAL A 185 30.86 -11.26 -1.59
N TRP A 186 31.41 -11.11 -2.78
CA TRP A 186 32.83 -11.33 -3.05
C TRP A 186 33.63 -10.03 -2.95
N GLY A 187 33.00 -8.89 -3.22
CA GLY A 187 33.67 -7.61 -3.21
C GLY A 187 32.76 -6.40 -3.08
N PRO A 188 33.31 -5.20 -3.03
CA PRO A 188 32.56 -3.94 -2.95
C PRO A 188 31.60 -3.71 -4.11
N GLU A 189 31.85 -4.31 -5.28
CA GLU A 189 31.00 -4.23 -6.48
C GLU A 189 29.65 -4.93 -6.33
N ASP A 190 29.57 -5.91 -5.41
CA ASP A 190 28.34 -6.62 -5.07
C ASP A 190 27.38 -5.81 -4.20
N VAL A 191 27.89 -4.72 -3.61
CA VAL A 191 27.12 -3.83 -2.76
C VAL A 191 26.78 -2.55 -3.54
N VAL A 192 25.50 -2.30 -3.73
CA VAL A 192 25.02 -1.09 -4.40
C VAL A 192 24.25 -0.19 -3.43
N GLY A 193 24.71 1.05 -3.30
CA GLY A 193 23.94 2.13 -2.68
C GLY A 193 22.99 2.74 -3.71
N VAL A 194 21.75 3.01 -3.30
CA VAL A 194 20.72 3.62 -4.15
C VAL A 194 20.19 4.86 -3.45
N ASP A 195 20.61 6.02 -3.92
CA ASP A 195 20.04 7.30 -3.52
C ASP A 195 18.80 7.58 -4.37
N VAL A 196 17.64 7.83 -3.74
CA VAL A 196 16.38 8.06 -4.46
C VAL A 196 16.03 9.54 -4.52
N GLY A 197 15.85 10.05 -5.73
CA GLY A 197 15.68 11.46 -6.00
C GLY A 197 14.38 11.82 -6.74
N LEU A 198 14.19 13.13 -6.96
CA LEU A 198 13.10 13.68 -7.77
C LEU A 198 13.54 13.96 -9.23
N GLU A 199 14.80 14.17 -9.48
CA GLU A 199 15.35 14.37 -10.84
C GLU A 199 15.54 13.05 -11.57
N ALA A 200 16.42 12.20 -11.08
CA ALA A 200 16.39 10.78 -11.37
C ALA A 200 15.52 10.06 -10.35
N PHE A 201 14.97 8.92 -10.69
CA PHE A 201 14.29 8.06 -9.72
C PHE A 201 15.26 7.58 -8.64
N GLY A 202 16.47 7.26 -9.05
CA GLY A 202 17.54 6.88 -8.16
C GLY A 202 18.89 6.88 -8.89
N THR A 203 19.92 7.23 -8.17
CA THR A 203 21.32 7.15 -8.60
C THR A 203 21.99 6.00 -7.86
N LEU A 204 22.62 5.09 -8.58
CA LEU A 204 23.35 3.98 -8.02
C LEU A 204 24.82 4.37 -7.76
N SER A 205 25.46 3.71 -6.80
CA SER A 205 26.84 3.97 -6.44
C SER A 205 27.87 3.67 -7.55
N ASP A 206 27.44 2.90 -8.57
CA ASP A 206 28.23 2.63 -9.79
C ASP A 206 28.10 3.76 -10.86
N GLY A 207 27.33 4.81 -10.57
CA GLY A 207 27.05 5.93 -11.48
C GLY A 207 25.82 5.73 -12.37
N THR A 208 25.17 4.58 -12.32
CA THR A 208 23.95 4.34 -13.11
C THR A 208 22.80 5.22 -12.59
N ALA A 209 22.23 6.05 -13.46
CA ALA A 209 21.05 6.82 -13.17
C ALA A 209 19.79 6.10 -13.69
N VAL A 210 18.80 5.90 -12.83
CA VAL A 210 17.50 5.32 -13.16
C VAL A 210 16.50 6.45 -13.35
N GLU A 211 16.07 6.68 -14.59
CA GLU A 211 15.10 7.75 -14.87
C GLU A 211 13.69 7.39 -14.41
N ALA A 212 12.99 8.38 -13.81
CA ALA A 212 11.58 8.24 -13.48
C ALA A 212 10.70 8.52 -14.70
N PRO A 213 9.65 7.73 -14.95
CA PRO A 213 8.72 7.98 -16.06
C PRO A 213 7.87 9.25 -15.87
N ARG A 214 7.80 9.81 -14.65
CA ARG A 214 7.06 11.04 -14.23
C ARG A 214 5.67 11.15 -14.89
N PRO A 215 4.81 10.13 -14.76
CA PRO A 215 3.55 10.07 -15.49
C PRO A 215 2.59 11.20 -15.10
N LEU A 216 2.62 11.62 -13.84
CA LEU A 216 1.78 12.72 -13.34
C LEU A 216 2.22 14.06 -13.93
N GLY A 217 3.51 14.35 -13.98
CA GLY A 217 4.04 15.58 -14.57
C GLY A 217 3.59 15.75 -16.01
N ARG A 218 3.75 14.70 -16.85
CA ARG A 218 3.32 14.68 -18.25
C ARG A 218 1.80 14.83 -18.42
N ALA A 219 1.01 14.24 -17.53
CA ALA A 219 -0.45 14.24 -17.61
C ALA A 219 -1.11 15.37 -16.78
N LEU A 220 -0.36 16.20 -16.10
CA LEU A 220 -0.91 17.20 -15.16
C LEU A 220 -1.88 18.18 -15.83
N ARG A 221 -1.54 18.66 -17.04
CA ARG A 221 -2.42 19.56 -17.83
C ARG A 221 -3.75 18.86 -18.17
N LEU A 222 -3.67 17.60 -18.60
CA LEU A 222 -4.86 16.79 -18.90
C LEU A 222 -5.71 16.52 -17.66
N LEU A 223 -5.09 16.18 -16.53
CA LEU A 223 -5.79 15.98 -15.25
C LEU A 223 -6.49 17.24 -14.78
N ARG A 224 -5.80 18.38 -14.80
CA ARG A 224 -6.39 19.68 -14.45
C ARG A 224 -7.58 20.03 -15.34
N ARG A 225 -7.46 19.81 -16.66
CA ARG A 225 -8.55 20.02 -17.62
C ARG A 225 -9.74 19.13 -17.31
N ARG A 226 -9.54 17.83 -17.12
CA ARG A 226 -10.60 16.86 -16.80
C ARG A 226 -11.23 17.10 -15.42
N SER A 227 -10.45 17.49 -14.44
CA SER A 227 -10.96 17.86 -13.14
C SER A 227 -11.87 19.11 -13.21
N ARG A 228 -11.43 20.16 -13.93
CA ARG A 228 -12.26 21.35 -14.18
C ARG A 228 -13.53 21.02 -14.99
N GLN A 229 -13.44 20.16 -16.01
CA GLN A 229 -14.63 19.70 -16.74
C GLN A 229 -15.61 18.98 -15.83
N LEU A 230 -15.12 18.15 -14.89
CA LEU A 230 -15.97 17.44 -13.93
C LEU A 230 -16.64 18.41 -12.95
N SER A 231 -15.90 19.39 -12.40
CA SER A 231 -16.42 20.35 -11.43
C SER A 231 -17.53 21.23 -12.00
N ARG A 232 -17.49 21.53 -13.31
CA ARG A 232 -18.50 22.32 -14.01
C ARG A 232 -19.77 21.54 -14.37
N LYS A 233 -19.81 20.20 -14.17
CA LYS A 233 -20.98 19.40 -14.50
C LYS A 233 -22.03 19.48 -13.42
N ARG A 234 -23.29 19.54 -13.87
CA ARG A 234 -24.46 19.68 -12.98
C ARG A 234 -24.55 18.54 -11.96
N LYS A 235 -24.75 18.93 -10.74
CA LYS A 235 -25.08 18.09 -9.60
C LYS A 235 -26.34 18.69 -8.98
N GLU A 236 -27.29 17.87 -8.69
CA GLU A 236 -28.54 18.28 -8.07
C GLU A 236 -28.67 17.57 -6.73
N THR A 237 -28.98 18.30 -5.68
CA THR A 237 -29.25 17.69 -4.38
C THR A 237 -30.74 17.58 -4.25
N VAL A 238 -31.26 16.36 -4.31
CA VAL A 238 -32.66 16.05 -4.10
C VAL A 238 -32.84 15.69 -2.64
N VAL A 239 -33.84 16.30 -1.98
CA VAL A 239 -34.25 15.92 -0.64
C VAL A 239 -35.41 14.93 -0.78
N GLU A 240 -35.17 13.68 -0.42
CA GLU A 240 -36.19 12.63 -0.36
C GLU A 240 -36.66 12.57 1.09
N ARG A 241 -37.97 12.78 1.32
CA ARG A 241 -38.63 12.55 2.61
C ARG A 241 -39.06 11.08 2.69
N ASP A 242 -38.64 10.42 3.75
CA ASP A 242 -39.12 9.07 4.05
C ASP A 242 -40.62 9.15 4.43
N PRO A 243 -41.52 8.46 3.71
CA PRO A 243 -42.96 8.58 3.92
C PRO A 243 -43.43 8.03 5.28
N GLU A 244 -42.67 7.10 5.89
CA GLU A 244 -43.07 6.49 7.18
C GLU A 244 -42.45 7.21 8.39
N THR A 245 -41.25 7.73 8.25
CA THR A 245 -40.51 8.34 9.38
C THR A 245 -40.44 9.87 9.30
N GLY A 246 -40.82 10.48 8.19
CA GLY A 246 -40.66 11.91 7.93
C GLY A 246 -39.22 12.40 7.79
N ALA A 247 -38.25 11.51 7.93
CA ALA A 247 -36.83 11.83 7.90
C ALA A 247 -36.36 12.30 6.53
N GLU A 248 -35.68 13.44 6.48
CA GLU A 248 -35.13 13.97 5.25
C GLU A 248 -33.80 13.33 4.90
N ARG A 249 -33.69 12.74 3.70
CA ARG A 249 -32.46 12.21 3.12
C ARG A 249 -32.02 13.06 1.94
N LYS A 250 -30.91 13.74 2.07
CA LYS A 250 -30.27 14.48 0.97
C LYS A 250 -29.52 13.50 0.04
N ARG A 251 -29.97 13.41 -1.22
CA ARG A 251 -29.37 12.60 -2.25
C ARG A 251 -28.84 13.48 -3.38
N THR A 252 -27.55 13.35 -3.70
CA THR A 252 -26.96 14.03 -4.87
C THR A 252 -27.18 13.22 -6.13
N VAL A 253 -27.95 13.73 -7.06
CA VAL A 253 -28.17 13.19 -8.40
C VAL A 253 -27.13 13.79 -9.36
N PHE A 254 -26.55 12.95 -10.19
CA PHE A 254 -25.53 13.35 -11.14
C PHE A 254 -26.03 13.21 -12.57
N SER A 255 -25.78 14.22 -13.40
CA SER A 255 -26.10 14.15 -14.81
C SER A 255 -25.27 13.08 -15.54
N ARG A 256 -25.79 12.53 -16.63
CA ARG A 256 -25.03 11.59 -17.51
C ARG A 256 -23.68 12.18 -17.96
N ASN A 257 -23.63 13.49 -18.20
CA ASN A 257 -22.39 14.18 -18.56
C ASN A 257 -21.39 14.28 -17.39
N TYR A 258 -21.89 14.38 -16.14
CA TYR A 258 -21.04 14.25 -14.97
C TYR A 258 -20.42 12.85 -14.89
N GLU A 259 -21.21 11.80 -15.08
CA GLU A 259 -20.73 10.41 -15.00
C GLU A 259 -19.68 10.11 -16.10
N LYS A 260 -19.90 10.61 -17.34
CA LYS A 260 -18.88 10.50 -18.41
C LYS A 260 -17.59 11.22 -18.03
N ALA A 261 -17.66 12.45 -17.52
CA ALA A 261 -16.46 13.21 -17.13
C ALA A 261 -15.72 12.55 -15.94
N ALA A 262 -16.47 12.04 -14.94
CA ALA A 262 -15.91 11.29 -13.80
C ALA A 262 -15.18 10.03 -14.27
N LEU A 263 -15.78 9.30 -15.23
CA LEU A 263 -15.15 8.11 -15.81
C LEU A 263 -13.86 8.45 -16.57
N TRP A 264 -13.82 9.52 -17.36
CA TRP A 264 -12.61 9.97 -18.05
C TRP A 264 -11.49 10.34 -17.09
N LEU A 265 -11.82 11.05 -16.02
CA LEU A 265 -10.85 11.38 -14.96
C LEU A 265 -10.31 10.10 -14.30
N ALA A 266 -11.21 9.18 -13.92
CA ALA A 266 -10.84 7.92 -13.28
C ALA A 266 -9.96 7.03 -14.19
N ARG A 267 -10.25 6.96 -15.50
CA ARG A 267 -9.41 6.24 -16.48
C ARG A 267 -8.01 6.84 -16.56
N THR A 268 -7.90 8.17 -16.53
CA THR A 268 -6.59 8.85 -16.55
C THR A 268 -5.79 8.53 -15.30
N GLN A 269 -6.39 8.65 -14.13
CA GLN A 269 -5.75 8.32 -12.85
C GLN A 269 -5.31 6.85 -12.78
N ARG A 270 -6.14 5.91 -13.29
CA ARG A 270 -5.77 4.50 -13.39
C ARG A 270 -4.53 4.30 -14.27
N ARG A 271 -4.50 4.93 -15.47
CA ARG A 271 -3.34 4.84 -16.38
C ARG A 271 -2.05 5.31 -15.69
N LEU A 272 -2.09 6.47 -15.03
CA LEU A 272 -0.93 7.01 -14.33
C LEU A 272 -0.42 6.08 -13.23
N ARG A 273 -1.35 5.56 -12.42
CA ARG A 273 -1.01 4.59 -11.37
C ARG A 273 -0.40 3.31 -11.95
N ASN A 274 -0.91 2.81 -13.08
CA ASN A 274 -0.39 1.61 -13.71
C ASN A 274 1.02 1.82 -14.28
N VAL A 275 1.29 2.96 -14.94
CA VAL A 275 2.63 3.31 -15.43
C VAL A 275 3.64 3.35 -14.28
N ARG A 276 3.30 4.04 -13.19
CA ARG A 276 4.15 4.08 -11.99
C ARG A 276 4.42 2.70 -11.42
N ARG A 277 3.36 1.90 -11.27
CA ARG A 277 3.47 0.56 -10.68
C ARG A 277 4.31 -0.38 -11.56
N ASP A 278 4.14 -0.33 -12.87
CA ASP A 278 4.92 -1.12 -13.83
C ASP A 278 6.41 -0.78 -13.74
N PHE A 279 6.71 0.53 -13.74
CA PHE A 279 8.08 1.02 -13.56
C PHE A 279 8.71 0.50 -12.26
N LEU A 280 8.03 0.70 -11.13
CA LEU A 280 8.52 0.26 -9.82
C LEU A 280 8.73 -1.27 -9.78
N HIS A 281 7.82 -2.04 -10.40
CA HIS A 281 7.98 -3.48 -10.50
C HIS A 281 9.21 -3.88 -11.31
N LYS A 282 9.48 -3.19 -12.43
CA LYS A 282 10.64 -3.46 -13.30
C LYS A 282 11.94 -3.14 -12.57
N VAL A 283 12.07 -1.93 -12.03
CA VAL A 283 13.29 -1.48 -11.34
C VAL A 283 13.59 -2.36 -10.12
N THR A 284 12.61 -2.60 -9.25
CA THR A 284 12.84 -3.43 -8.06
C THR A 284 13.09 -4.90 -8.38
N THR A 285 12.57 -5.42 -9.51
CA THR A 285 12.90 -6.78 -9.96
C THR A 285 14.31 -6.84 -10.53
N TRP A 286 14.67 -5.84 -11.31
CA TRP A 286 16.03 -5.74 -11.86
C TRP A 286 17.06 -5.67 -10.73
N LEU A 287 16.92 -4.73 -9.82
CA LEU A 287 17.83 -4.60 -8.67
C LEU A 287 17.94 -5.91 -7.87
N ALA A 288 16.78 -6.48 -7.45
CA ALA A 288 16.78 -7.69 -6.63
C ALA A 288 17.32 -8.93 -7.37
N LYS A 289 17.33 -8.95 -8.71
CA LYS A 289 17.90 -10.05 -9.50
C LYS A 289 19.37 -9.86 -9.83
N THR A 290 19.85 -8.64 -9.94
CA THR A 290 21.21 -8.36 -10.42
C THR A 290 22.19 -8.00 -9.32
N LYS A 291 21.71 -7.39 -8.22
CA LYS A 291 22.58 -6.90 -7.15
C LYS A 291 22.46 -7.81 -5.92
N PRO A 292 23.58 -8.39 -5.42
CA PRO A 292 23.59 -9.21 -4.20
C PRO A 292 23.16 -8.43 -2.96
N VAL A 293 23.66 -7.21 -2.80
CA VAL A 293 23.31 -6.33 -1.67
C VAL A 293 22.86 -4.97 -2.18
N ILE A 294 21.71 -4.51 -1.67
CA ILE A 294 21.11 -3.22 -2.01
C ILE A 294 21.00 -2.42 -0.73
N VAL A 295 21.51 -1.18 -0.75
CA VAL A 295 21.46 -0.27 0.39
C VAL A 295 20.61 0.94 0.03
N VAL A 296 19.63 1.25 0.86
CA VAL A 296 18.69 2.38 0.68
C VAL A 296 18.54 3.17 1.98
N GLU A 297 18.06 4.40 1.90
CA GLU A 297 17.72 5.20 3.08
C GLU A 297 16.34 4.87 3.67
N ASP A 298 16.18 5.07 5.00
CA ASP A 298 14.88 5.10 5.67
C ASP A 298 14.21 6.48 5.52
N LEU A 299 13.67 6.77 4.35
CA LEU A 299 13.01 8.04 4.09
C LEU A 299 11.70 8.19 4.86
N ASN A 300 11.53 9.31 5.58
CA ASN A 300 10.25 9.69 6.16
C ASN A 300 9.28 10.24 5.09
N VAL A 301 8.77 9.33 4.24
CA VAL A 301 7.87 9.72 3.14
C VAL A 301 6.60 10.44 3.64
N ARG A 302 6.09 10.11 4.84
CA ARG A 302 4.92 10.79 5.42
C ARG A 302 5.22 12.25 5.72
N GLY A 303 6.33 12.55 6.34
CA GLY A 303 6.76 13.93 6.61
C GLY A 303 7.06 14.71 5.32
N LEU A 304 7.74 14.06 4.37
CA LEU A 304 8.05 14.69 3.09
C LEU A 304 6.81 15.08 2.26
N VAL A 305 5.74 14.27 2.32
CA VAL A 305 4.47 14.55 1.61
C VAL A 305 3.70 15.71 2.25
N GLN A 306 3.97 16.06 3.51
CA GLN A 306 3.37 17.24 4.16
C GLN A 306 3.91 18.57 3.56
N ASN A 307 5.06 18.55 2.93
CA ASN A 307 5.56 19.72 2.18
C ASN A 307 4.71 19.96 0.93
N GLY A 308 3.85 20.97 0.95
CA GLY A 308 2.90 21.28 -0.12
C GLY A 308 3.52 21.51 -1.50
N ARG A 309 4.79 21.98 -1.57
CA ARG A 309 5.51 22.20 -2.83
C ARG A 309 5.99 20.89 -3.47
N LEU A 310 6.47 19.94 -2.67
CA LEU A 310 7.08 18.69 -3.14
C LEU A 310 6.12 17.47 -3.10
N SER A 311 5.02 17.55 -2.35
CA SER A 311 4.10 16.43 -2.09
C SER A 311 3.64 15.69 -3.37
N ARG A 312 3.35 16.44 -4.45
CA ARG A 312 2.94 15.86 -5.73
C ARG A 312 4.06 15.09 -6.42
N ALA A 313 5.26 15.64 -6.43
CA ALA A 313 6.43 14.99 -7.03
C ALA A 313 6.79 13.71 -6.26
N ILE A 314 6.84 13.79 -4.93
CA ILE A 314 7.10 12.65 -4.04
C ILE A 314 6.04 11.55 -4.21
N ALA A 315 4.76 11.93 -4.28
CA ALA A 315 3.67 10.99 -4.53
C ALA A 315 3.76 10.36 -5.94
N ASP A 316 4.31 11.08 -6.93
CA ASP A 316 4.49 10.57 -8.29
C ASP A 316 5.62 9.55 -8.39
N VAL A 317 6.70 9.76 -7.65
CA VAL A 317 7.85 8.82 -7.63
C VAL A 317 7.52 7.54 -6.88
N GLY A 318 6.85 7.63 -5.72
CA GLY A 318 6.33 6.47 -4.99
C GLY A 318 7.39 5.70 -4.17
N TRP A 319 8.33 6.39 -3.52
CA TRP A 319 9.42 5.80 -2.73
C TRP A 319 8.99 4.77 -1.69
N GLY A 320 7.91 5.02 -0.95
CA GLY A 320 7.41 4.05 0.03
C GLY A 320 6.89 2.74 -0.60
N THR A 321 6.47 2.77 -1.88
CA THR A 321 6.12 1.56 -2.63
C THR A 321 7.37 0.86 -3.12
N PHE A 322 8.38 1.60 -3.56
CA PHE A 322 9.68 1.09 -3.97
C PHE A 322 10.33 0.27 -2.87
N ARG A 323 10.48 0.84 -1.65
CA ARG A 323 11.05 0.14 -0.50
C ARG A 323 10.32 -1.16 -0.20
N ARG A 324 8.98 -1.11 -0.07
CA ARG A 324 8.18 -2.34 0.19
C ARG A 324 8.32 -3.38 -0.91
N MET A 325 8.52 -2.96 -2.18
CA MET A 325 8.76 -3.90 -3.26
C MET A 325 10.15 -4.52 -3.20
N LEU A 326 11.17 -3.78 -2.78
CA LEU A 326 12.51 -4.32 -2.55
C LEU A 326 12.50 -5.33 -1.41
N GLU A 327 11.89 -5.02 -0.27
CA GLU A 327 11.83 -5.91 0.91
C GLU A 327 11.40 -7.33 0.53
N TYR A 328 10.23 -7.51 -0.11
CA TYR A 328 9.80 -8.86 -0.46
C TYR A 328 10.52 -9.46 -1.66
N LYS A 329 11.02 -8.63 -2.60
CA LYS A 329 11.72 -9.17 -3.78
C LYS A 329 13.14 -9.60 -3.45
N CYS A 330 13.85 -8.87 -2.61
CA CYS A 330 15.14 -9.32 -2.11
C CYS A 330 15.02 -10.67 -1.43
N ALA A 331 14.02 -10.84 -0.55
CA ALA A 331 13.72 -12.14 0.05
C ALA A 331 13.37 -13.23 -0.99
N TRP A 332 12.74 -12.87 -2.13
CA TRP A 332 12.38 -13.83 -3.18
C TRP A 332 13.54 -14.23 -4.09
N TYR A 333 14.54 -13.37 -4.24
CA TYR A 333 15.64 -13.55 -5.20
C TYR A 333 17.02 -13.72 -4.56
N GLY A 334 17.08 -13.88 -3.21
CA GLY A 334 18.33 -14.10 -2.49
C GLY A 334 19.23 -12.86 -2.36
N ALA A 335 18.72 -11.66 -2.66
CA ALA A 335 19.43 -10.42 -2.41
C ALA A 335 19.26 -9.96 -0.97
N ARG A 336 20.24 -9.25 -0.43
CA ARG A 336 20.16 -8.62 0.91
C ARG A 336 19.79 -7.16 0.77
N LEU A 337 18.77 -6.72 1.52
CA LEU A 337 18.40 -5.31 1.61
C LEU A 337 18.90 -4.75 2.94
N ILE A 338 19.73 -3.70 2.88
CA ILE A 338 20.18 -2.94 4.04
C ILE A 338 19.52 -1.56 3.98
N VAL A 339 19.01 -1.11 5.12
CA VAL A 339 18.35 0.20 5.22
C VAL A 339 19.19 1.06 6.15
N ALA A 340 19.79 2.11 5.61
CA ALA A 340 20.52 3.09 6.40
C ALA A 340 19.56 3.91 7.25
N PRO A 341 19.90 4.20 8.51
CA PRO A 341 19.04 4.96 9.40
C PRO A 341 18.88 6.41 8.92
N ARG A 342 17.82 7.10 9.40
CA ARG A 342 17.45 8.46 8.93
C ARG A 342 18.48 9.53 9.25
N ASP A 343 19.25 9.31 10.30
CA ASP A 343 20.31 10.21 10.78
C ASP A 343 21.64 9.98 10.05
N PHE A 344 21.72 8.95 9.20
CA PHE A 344 22.92 8.75 8.37
C PHE A 344 23.08 9.88 7.34
N PRO A 345 24.16 10.66 7.41
CA PRO A 345 24.32 11.89 6.61
C PRO A 345 24.79 11.58 5.18
N SER A 346 24.10 10.72 4.43
CA SER A 346 24.50 10.26 3.09
C SER A 346 24.86 11.43 2.15
N THR A 347 24.02 12.47 2.12
CA THR A 347 24.19 13.64 1.25
C THR A 347 25.25 14.60 1.73
N LYS A 348 25.50 14.68 3.05
CA LYS A 348 26.43 15.64 3.67
C LYS A 348 27.85 15.09 3.84
N ARG A 349 28.02 13.78 3.81
CA ARG A 349 29.29 13.07 3.99
C ARG A 349 30.06 13.02 2.67
N CYS A 350 31.36 13.20 2.73
CA CYS A 350 32.25 12.99 1.59
C CYS A 350 32.51 11.48 1.40
N SER A 351 32.24 10.94 0.21
CA SER A 351 32.46 9.53 -0.10
C SER A 351 33.93 9.15 -0.25
N ARG A 352 34.86 10.13 -0.31
CA ARG A 352 36.31 9.89 -0.37
C ARG A 352 36.96 9.88 1.01
N CYS A 353 36.76 10.95 1.81
CA CYS A 353 37.47 11.13 3.08
C CYS A 353 36.60 11.00 4.33
N GLY A 354 35.29 10.86 4.18
CA GLY A 354 34.36 10.72 5.29
C GLY A 354 34.01 12.04 6.03
N ALA A 355 34.63 13.17 5.68
CA ALA A 355 34.31 14.47 6.29
C ALA A 355 32.83 14.84 6.08
N VAL A 356 32.16 15.36 7.11
CA VAL A 356 30.75 15.72 7.07
C VAL A 356 30.62 17.23 7.04
N ARG A 357 29.89 17.75 6.05
CA ARG A 357 29.53 19.17 5.96
C ARG A 357 28.34 19.46 6.85
N ALA A 358 28.34 20.61 7.51
CA ALA A 358 27.22 21.04 8.35
C ALA A 358 25.93 21.19 7.53
N GLU A 359 26.03 21.85 6.36
CA GLU A 359 24.91 22.06 5.45
C GLU A 359 25.31 21.80 4.00
N VAL A 360 24.36 21.27 3.23
CA VAL A 360 24.40 21.15 1.77
C VAL A 360 23.07 21.64 1.24
N PRO A 361 23.01 22.83 0.61
CA PRO A 361 21.77 23.36 0.06
C PRO A 361 21.15 22.43 -0.99
N LEU A 362 19.82 22.38 -1.04
CA LEU A 362 19.11 21.55 -2.04
C LEU A 362 19.38 21.97 -3.48
N SER A 363 19.74 23.24 -3.70
CA SER A 363 20.13 23.78 -5.01
C SER A 363 21.53 23.35 -5.46
N GLU A 364 22.39 22.93 -4.54
CA GLU A 364 23.74 22.47 -4.85
C GLU A 364 23.68 21.06 -5.45
N ARG A 365 24.01 20.93 -6.73
CA ARG A 365 24.01 19.66 -7.46
C ARG A 365 25.35 18.96 -7.48
N VAL A 366 26.43 19.74 -7.36
CA VAL A 366 27.79 19.22 -7.28
C VAL A 366 28.24 19.29 -5.82
N PHE A 367 28.48 18.12 -5.24
CA PHE A 367 29.09 18.03 -3.91
C PHE A 367 30.56 18.46 -3.99
N HIS A 368 30.97 19.40 -3.15
CA HIS A 368 32.35 19.81 -2.98
C HIS A 368 32.79 19.56 -1.54
N CYS A 369 33.89 18.82 -1.37
CA CYS A 369 34.46 18.55 -0.06
C CYS A 369 35.57 19.56 0.27
N PRO A 370 35.41 20.38 1.31
CA PRO A 370 36.48 21.35 1.69
C PRO A 370 37.72 20.66 2.27
N ALA A 371 37.60 19.44 2.80
CA ALA A 371 38.71 18.73 3.44
C ALA A 371 39.64 18.01 2.44
N CYS A 372 39.11 17.46 1.33
CA CYS A 372 39.92 16.68 0.38
C CYS A 372 39.78 17.15 -1.07
N GLY A 373 39.04 18.24 -1.34
CA GLY A 373 38.89 18.81 -2.67
C GLY A 373 37.98 17.98 -3.62
N LEU A 374 37.34 16.90 -3.17
CA LEU A 374 36.46 16.08 -4.01
C LEU A 374 35.32 16.94 -4.60
N ARG A 375 35.16 16.88 -5.93
CA ARG A 375 34.01 17.45 -6.64
C ARG A 375 33.33 16.34 -7.44
N MET A 376 32.04 16.12 -7.20
CA MET A 376 31.26 15.12 -7.92
C MET A 376 29.76 15.41 -7.81
N ASP A 377 28.95 14.74 -8.63
CA ASP A 377 27.49 14.78 -8.50
C ASP A 377 27.07 14.42 -7.07
N ARG A 378 26.13 15.22 -6.50
CA ARG A 378 25.70 15.06 -5.10
C ARG A 378 24.99 13.75 -4.86
N ASP A 379 24.11 13.33 -5.81
CA ASP A 379 23.31 12.13 -5.68
C ASP A 379 24.20 10.88 -5.84
N LEU A 380 25.25 10.96 -6.69
CA LEU A 380 26.28 9.92 -6.79
C LEU A 380 27.13 9.84 -5.51
N ASN A 381 27.49 10.99 -4.91
CA ASN A 381 28.20 11.00 -3.62
C ASN A 381 27.35 10.33 -2.53
N ALA A 382 26.05 10.65 -2.47
CA ALA A 382 25.12 10.02 -1.51
C ALA A 382 25.00 8.51 -1.73
N ALA A 383 24.85 8.06 -2.97
CA ALA A 383 24.79 6.65 -3.31
C ALA A 383 26.06 5.89 -2.92
N ARG A 384 27.25 6.51 -3.10
CA ARG A 384 28.51 5.91 -2.66
C ARG A 384 28.61 5.82 -1.14
N ASN A 385 28.15 6.85 -0.41
CA ASN A 385 28.08 6.81 1.06
C ASN A 385 27.15 5.71 1.56
N LEU A 386 26.01 5.48 0.89
CA LEU A 386 25.12 4.35 1.20
C LEU A 386 25.81 3.00 0.95
N ARG A 387 26.57 2.86 -0.14
CA ARG A 387 27.37 1.65 -0.38
C ARG A 387 28.37 1.41 0.75
N GLU A 388 29.14 2.42 1.15
CA GLU A 388 30.11 2.33 2.24
C GLU A 388 29.43 1.94 3.57
N TYR A 389 28.23 2.51 3.86
CA TYR A 389 27.42 2.08 4.99
C TYR A 389 27.08 0.58 4.91
N GLY A 390 26.69 0.10 3.73
CA GLY A 390 26.39 -1.31 3.52
C GLY A 390 27.59 -2.24 3.72
N LEU A 391 28.75 -1.85 3.19
CA LEU A 391 30.01 -2.58 3.38
C LEU A 391 30.38 -2.68 4.85
N ALA A 392 30.30 -1.57 5.59
CA ALA A 392 30.55 -1.56 7.03
C ALA A 392 29.56 -2.43 7.81
N ALA A 393 28.29 -2.43 7.42
CA ALA A 393 27.26 -3.28 8.04
C ALA A 393 27.47 -4.77 7.76
N LEU A 394 28.11 -5.13 6.68
CA LEU A 394 28.48 -6.50 6.34
C LEU A 394 29.75 -6.97 7.08
N GLY A 395 30.72 -6.08 7.26
CA GLY A 395 31.98 -6.34 7.98
C GLY A 395 31.89 -6.20 9.51
N GLY A 396 30.74 -5.86 10.07
CA GLY A 396 30.52 -5.75 11.52
C GLY A 396 31.00 -4.43 12.16
N LEU A 397 31.53 -3.49 11.38
CA LEU A 397 31.96 -2.18 11.87
C LEU A 397 31.08 -1.08 11.24
N PRO A 398 30.37 -0.26 12.05
CA PRO A 398 29.67 0.90 11.50
C PRO A 398 30.69 1.88 10.89
N PRO A 399 30.40 2.54 9.76
CA PRO A 399 31.29 3.54 9.20
C PRO A 399 31.54 4.63 10.23
N LYS A 400 32.79 5.02 10.41
CA LYS A 400 33.17 6.10 11.34
C LYS A 400 32.34 7.36 11.00
N ALA A 401 31.41 7.70 11.87
CA ALA A 401 30.72 8.98 11.81
C ALA A 401 31.76 10.05 12.15
N GLY A 402 32.04 10.95 11.21
CA GLY A 402 32.88 12.09 11.49
C GLY A 402 32.28 12.91 12.64
N GLY A 403 32.89 12.85 13.78
CA GLY A 403 32.91 13.78 14.91
C GLY A 403 31.59 14.44 15.38
N LEU A 404 30.47 13.73 15.51
CA LEU A 404 29.33 14.18 16.31
C LEU A 404 29.29 13.33 17.60
N ARG A 405 29.50 13.99 18.74
CA ARG A 405 29.41 13.35 20.07
C ARG A 405 28.05 12.68 20.24
N ARG A 406 28.09 11.38 20.53
CA ARG A 406 26.89 10.59 20.87
C ARG A 406 26.36 11.02 22.23
N GLY A 407 25.05 11.34 22.29
CA GLY A 407 24.30 11.25 23.51
C GLY A 407 24.06 9.78 23.88
N PRO A 408 23.70 9.46 25.13
CA PRO A 408 23.65 8.11 25.64
C PRO A 408 22.68 7.20 24.85
N GLU A 409 23.19 6.04 24.47
CA GLU A 409 22.46 5.01 23.70
C GLU A 409 21.30 4.44 24.54
N LYS A 410 20.09 4.56 24.00
CA LYS A 410 18.99 3.67 24.39
C LYS A 410 19.11 2.41 23.57
N GLY A 411 19.34 1.27 24.24
CA GLY A 411 19.52 -0.03 23.64
C GLY A 411 18.35 -0.46 22.74
N PRO A 412 18.60 -1.34 21.74
CA PRO A 412 17.58 -1.83 20.84
C PRO A 412 16.65 -2.80 21.58
N THR A 413 15.37 -2.46 21.67
CA THR A 413 14.34 -3.43 22.04
C THR A 413 14.15 -4.37 20.84
N GLY A 414 14.61 -5.60 20.98
CA GLY A 414 14.39 -6.66 20.04
C GLY A 414 12.91 -7.05 19.99
N SER A 415 12.35 -7.11 18.81
CA SER A 415 11.08 -7.75 18.53
C SER A 415 11.33 -9.03 17.75
N SER A 416 11.31 -10.15 18.45
CA SER A 416 11.19 -11.48 17.87
C SER A 416 9.72 -11.76 17.51
N PRO A 417 9.42 -12.54 16.45
CA PRO A 417 8.06 -12.95 16.15
C PRO A 417 7.63 -14.06 17.09
N GLY A 418 6.66 -13.77 17.96
CA GLY A 418 6.06 -14.73 18.88
C GLY A 418 5.12 -15.69 18.17
N SER A 419 5.33 -16.96 18.43
CA SER A 419 4.40 -18.06 18.22
C SER A 419 3.24 -17.99 19.22
N ASP A 420 2.04 -18.37 18.74
CA ASP A 420 0.84 -18.53 19.56
C ASP A 420 1.02 -19.62 20.62
N ALA A 421 0.76 -19.27 21.87
CA ALA A 421 0.35 -20.22 22.89
C ALA A 421 -0.54 -19.50 23.92
N CYS A 422 -1.69 -20.10 24.19
CA CYS A 422 -2.65 -19.74 25.23
C CYS A 422 -2.04 -19.83 26.65
N GLY A 423 -2.44 -18.91 27.54
CA GLY A 423 -2.19 -19.01 28.96
C GLY A 423 -2.79 -17.86 29.73
N ASP A 424 -3.84 -18.13 30.48
CA ASP A 424 -4.47 -17.25 31.48
C ASP A 424 -3.49 -16.77 32.56
N SER A 425 -3.62 -15.51 32.96
CA SER A 425 -3.76 -15.13 34.38
C SER A 425 -3.80 -13.61 34.61
N SER A 426 -4.68 -13.25 35.47
CA SER A 426 -5.01 -12.01 36.17
C SER A 426 -3.85 -11.12 36.64
N GLY A 427 -4.02 -9.78 36.55
CA GLY A 427 -3.22 -8.84 37.32
C GLY A 427 -3.51 -7.38 36.97
N GLY A 428 -4.14 -6.63 37.85
CA GLY A 428 -4.55 -5.26 37.72
C GLY A 428 -3.40 -4.24 37.68
N GLY A 429 -3.68 -3.06 37.10
CA GLY A 429 -2.74 -1.92 37.09
C GLY A 429 -3.37 -0.71 36.41
N THR A 430 -3.86 0.19 37.18
CA THR A 430 -4.18 1.63 37.08
C THR A 430 -3.90 2.36 35.76
N ALA A 431 -4.94 3.03 35.25
CA ALA A 431 -4.92 4.00 34.17
C ALA A 431 -4.31 5.35 34.59
N PRO A 432 -3.70 6.09 33.68
CA PRO A 432 -3.50 7.53 33.82
C PRO A 432 -4.57 8.35 33.09
N PRO A 433 -4.77 9.65 33.47
CA PRO A 433 -5.98 10.41 33.18
C PRO A 433 -5.96 11.19 31.87
N GLY A 434 -7.17 11.36 31.37
CA GLY A 434 -7.75 12.42 30.58
C GLY A 434 -6.89 13.34 29.69
N ALA A 435 -7.12 13.24 28.37
CA ALA A 435 -6.89 14.34 27.45
C ALA A 435 -8.24 14.74 26.83
N GLY A 436 -8.62 15.99 27.10
CA GLY A 436 -9.92 16.58 26.83
C GLY A 436 -10.30 16.63 25.33
N LEU A 437 -11.54 16.27 25.10
CA LEU A 437 -12.28 16.52 23.86
C LEU A 437 -12.48 18.04 23.71
N ARG A 438 -11.89 18.66 22.69
CA ARG A 438 -12.36 19.93 22.16
C ARG A 438 -13.39 19.64 21.07
N ALA A 439 -14.60 20.07 21.32
CA ALA A 439 -15.65 20.19 20.36
C ALA A 439 -15.28 21.29 19.34
N MET A 440 -15.34 21.00 18.05
CA MET A 440 -15.49 22.00 17.01
C MET A 440 -16.76 21.68 16.21
N GLY A 441 -17.75 22.50 16.39
CA GLY A 441 -18.94 22.58 15.57
C GLY A 441 -18.61 23.28 14.24
N ARG A 442 -19.34 22.87 13.29
CA ARG A 442 -19.96 23.28 12.04
C ARG A 442 -19.67 22.35 10.89
#